data_c24deb9193c613e924d5596ac5765162
#
_entry.id   c24deb9193c613e924d5596ac5765162
#
_cell.length_a   1.000
_cell.length_b   1.000
_cell.length_c   1.000
_cell.angle_alpha   90.00
_cell.angle_beta   90.00
_cell.angle_gamma   90.00
#
_symmetry.space_group_name_H-M   'P 1'
#
loop_
_entity.id
_entity.type
_entity.pdbx_description
1 polymer ?
#
loop_
_entity_poly.entity_id
_entity_poly.type
_entity_poly.pdbx_seq_one_letter_code
_entity_poly.pdbx_strand_id
1 'polypeptide(L)'
;GLGGVQLVLSVSAFAATLGLAGARVAASCLCAEAYGRRDSAGLQGAAAHCLGYVLLTSMLAAAGLFFAAPWIARYALRLPEAEGSLRLLAGLVPVGCVNLVLGGYLTAAGQVLRLTAVDACERVCCLGLSLLLLRSAPEGLGGACFALLGGDLLASCGAAAVLYGFYRQGWRGVSPSEAPPGLGRRVRKLAAPLALSDYLRAALRTLEQLLIPWGLAQAGASQQRAMAAYGTVTGMVFPVLMLPAAFLYALIDLLIPE
;
A
#
# COMPACT_ATOMS: atom_id res chain seq x y z
N GLY A 1 -4.40 21.85 -6.12
CA GLY A 1 -3.37 22.08 -5.12
C GLY A 1 -3.08 20.85 -4.28
N LEU A 2 -2.10 20.95 -3.37
CA LEU A 2 -1.61 19.86 -2.51
C LEU A 2 -2.72 19.11 -1.75
N GLY A 3 -3.77 19.80 -1.28
CA GLY A 3 -4.89 19.16 -0.58
C GLY A 3 -5.68 18.18 -1.44
N GLY A 4 -5.86 18.45 -2.74
CA GLY A 4 -6.52 17.51 -3.66
C GLY A 4 -5.70 16.24 -3.86
N VAL A 5 -4.37 16.37 -4.01
CA VAL A 5 -3.45 15.22 -4.09
C VAL A 5 -3.54 14.39 -2.81
N GLN A 6 -3.55 15.04 -1.65
CA GLN A 6 -3.64 14.36 -0.35
C GLN A 6 -4.95 13.57 -0.19
N LEU A 7 -6.07 14.11 -0.68
CA LEU A 7 -7.34 13.39 -0.67
C LEU A 7 -7.33 12.17 -1.61
N VAL A 8 -6.74 12.28 -2.79
CA VAL A 8 -6.55 11.12 -3.70
C VAL A 8 -5.68 10.06 -3.04
N LEU A 9 -4.58 10.46 -2.38
CA LEU A 9 -3.71 9.54 -1.65
C LEU A 9 -4.42 8.87 -0.47
N SER A 10 -5.37 9.55 0.20
CA SER A 10 -6.14 8.93 1.30
C SER A 10 -7.09 7.84 0.79
N VAL A 11 -7.73 8.06 -0.36
CA VAL A 11 -8.53 7.02 -1.03
C VAL A 11 -7.65 5.84 -1.45
N SER A 12 -6.42 6.12 -1.91
CA SER A 12 -5.39 5.11 -2.20
C SER A 12 -5.11 4.22 -0.99
N ALA A 13 -4.78 4.85 0.12
CA ALA A 13 -4.45 4.13 1.36
C ALA A 13 -5.62 3.26 1.84
N PHE A 14 -6.86 3.76 1.74
CA PHE A 14 -8.06 3.00 2.07
C PHE A 14 -8.25 1.79 1.15
N ALA A 15 -8.14 1.99 -0.17
CA ALA A 15 -8.27 0.90 -1.15
C ALA A 15 -7.16 -0.16 -0.99
N ALA A 16 -5.92 0.26 -0.71
CA ALA A 16 -4.82 -0.65 -0.41
C ALA A 16 -5.10 -1.47 0.86
N THR A 17 -5.65 -0.86 1.91
CA THR A 17 -6.02 -1.57 3.14
C THR A 17 -7.13 -2.60 2.87
N LEU A 18 -8.14 -2.25 2.06
CA LEU A 18 -9.17 -3.19 1.63
C LEU A 18 -8.59 -4.37 0.85
N GLY A 19 -7.68 -4.09 -0.08
CA GLY A 19 -7.01 -5.12 -0.89
C GLY A 19 -6.14 -6.06 -0.07
N LEU A 20 -5.44 -5.52 0.92
CA LEU A 20 -4.53 -6.28 1.77
C LEU A 20 -5.27 -7.23 2.73
N ALA A 21 -6.46 -6.85 3.21
CA ALA A 21 -7.36 -7.68 4.00
C ALA A 21 -6.68 -8.46 5.14
N GLY A 22 -5.78 -7.80 5.89
CA GLY A 22 -5.02 -8.43 6.99
C GLY A 22 -3.96 -9.44 6.55
N ALA A 23 -3.78 -9.67 5.26
CA ALA A 23 -2.89 -10.70 4.73
C ALA A 23 -1.41 -10.42 5.00
N ARG A 24 -1.02 -9.15 5.18
CA ARG A 24 0.37 -8.79 5.53
C ARG A 24 0.80 -9.45 6.83
N VAL A 25 0.00 -9.32 7.89
CA VAL A 25 0.31 -9.91 9.20
C VAL A 25 0.19 -11.42 9.15
N ALA A 26 -0.85 -11.95 8.46
CA ALA A 26 -0.99 -13.39 8.28
C ALA A 26 0.21 -14.00 7.54
N ALA A 27 0.71 -13.33 6.49
CA ALA A 27 1.90 -13.76 5.76
C ALA A 27 3.14 -13.76 6.66
N SER A 28 3.39 -12.68 7.39
CA SER A 28 4.54 -12.58 8.30
C SER A 28 4.50 -13.68 9.36
N CYS A 29 3.37 -13.87 10.03
CA CYS A 29 3.23 -14.87 11.09
C CYS A 29 3.39 -16.31 10.56
N LEU A 30 2.71 -16.66 9.45
CA LEU A 30 2.78 -18.02 8.92
C LEU A 30 4.15 -18.34 8.30
N CYS A 31 4.77 -17.35 7.66
CA CYS A 31 6.12 -17.51 7.13
C CYS A 31 7.15 -17.62 8.26
N ALA A 32 7.04 -16.82 9.33
CA ALA A 32 7.93 -16.91 10.49
C ALA A 32 7.77 -18.26 11.23
N GLU A 33 6.52 -18.75 11.40
CA GLU A 33 6.28 -20.07 11.98
C GLU A 33 6.94 -21.21 11.17
N ALA A 34 6.82 -21.16 9.84
CA ALA A 34 7.41 -22.16 8.96
C ALA A 34 8.96 -22.04 8.96
N TYR A 35 9.49 -20.83 8.98
CA TYR A 35 10.93 -20.59 9.06
C TYR A 35 11.53 -21.11 10.38
N GLY A 36 10.86 -20.82 11.52
CA GLY A 36 11.28 -21.31 12.84
C GLY A 36 11.29 -22.83 12.96
N ARG A 37 10.41 -23.51 12.20
CA ARG A 37 10.40 -24.97 12.08
C ARG A 37 11.42 -25.52 11.08
N ARG A 38 12.19 -24.67 10.41
CA ARG A 38 13.10 -25.04 9.31
C ARG A 38 12.39 -25.76 8.15
N ASP A 39 11.09 -25.51 7.99
CA ASP A 39 10.29 -26.07 6.90
C ASP A 39 10.26 -25.11 5.72
N SER A 40 11.21 -25.27 4.80
CA SER A 40 11.30 -24.44 3.61
C SER A 40 10.13 -24.64 2.65
N ALA A 41 9.55 -25.83 2.60
CA ALA A 41 8.36 -26.11 1.78
C ALA A 41 7.11 -25.44 2.38
N GLY A 42 6.94 -25.51 3.70
CA GLY A 42 5.88 -24.83 4.43
C GLY A 42 5.96 -23.31 4.30
N LEU A 43 7.18 -22.75 4.33
CA LEU A 43 7.41 -21.31 4.13
C LEU A 43 6.91 -20.84 2.76
N GLN A 44 7.28 -21.56 1.71
CA GLN A 44 6.89 -21.24 0.35
C GLN A 44 5.41 -21.46 0.10
N GLY A 45 4.86 -22.56 0.64
CA GLY A 45 3.43 -22.84 0.60
C GLY A 45 2.59 -21.78 1.30
N ALA A 46 3.04 -21.30 2.48
CA ALA A 46 2.39 -20.21 3.19
C ALA A 46 2.38 -18.91 2.36
N ALA A 47 3.53 -18.54 1.79
CA ALA A 47 3.64 -17.36 0.94
C ALA A 47 2.75 -17.48 -0.31
N ALA A 48 2.71 -18.63 -0.98
CA ALA A 48 1.86 -18.87 -2.15
C ALA A 48 0.36 -18.72 -1.83
N HIS A 49 -0.10 -19.28 -0.70
CA HIS A 49 -1.50 -19.14 -0.27
C HIS A 49 -1.85 -17.69 0.10
N CYS A 50 -0.94 -16.98 0.78
CA CYS A 50 -1.12 -15.56 1.09
C CYS A 50 -1.16 -14.71 -0.18
N LEU A 51 -0.28 -14.97 -1.16
CA LEU A 51 -0.31 -14.29 -2.46
C LEU A 51 -1.62 -14.53 -3.21
N GLY A 52 -2.10 -15.78 -3.26
CA GLY A 52 -3.37 -16.10 -3.90
C GLY A 52 -4.55 -15.40 -3.23
N TYR A 53 -4.58 -15.37 -1.89
CA TYR A 53 -5.60 -14.67 -1.13
C TYR A 53 -5.57 -13.15 -1.40
N VAL A 54 -4.38 -12.55 -1.35
CA VAL A 54 -4.20 -11.10 -1.58
C VAL A 54 -4.52 -10.71 -3.02
N LEU A 55 -4.13 -11.51 -4.00
CA LEU A 55 -4.50 -11.26 -5.40
C LEU A 55 -6.01 -11.22 -5.58
N LEU A 56 -6.74 -12.16 -4.97
CA LEU A 56 -8.20 -12.16 -5.05
C LEU A 56 -8.81 -10.93 -4.39
N THR A 57 -8.43 -10.63 -3.14
CA THR A 57 -8.99 -9.50 -2.38
C THR A 57 -8.60 -8.15 -2.98
N SER A 58 -7.36 -8.00 -3.44
CA SER A 58 -6.90 -6.76 -4.07
C SER A 58 -7.50 -6.53 -5.44
N MET A 59 -7.75 -7.58 -6.23
CA MET A 59 -8.48 -7.47 -7.50
C MET A 59 -9.93 -7.06 -7.29
N LEU A 60 -10.59 -7.60 -6.27
CA LEU A 60 -11.96 -7.17 -5.90
C LEU A 60 -11.97 -5.71 -5.44
N ALA A 61 -11.01 -5.30 -4.62
CA ALA A 61 -10.87 -3.91 -4.17
C ALA A 61 -10.57 -2.96 -5.35
N ALA A 62 -9.68 -3.38 -6.25
CA ALA A 62 -9.34 -2.63 -7.47
C ALA A 62 -10.55 -2.46 -8.40
N ALA A 63 -11.29 -3.53 -8.64
CA ALA A 63 -12.53 -3.48 -9.44
C ALA A 63 -13.56 -2.56 -8.79
N GLY A 64 -13.78 -2.68 -7.47
CA GLY A 64 -14.66 -1.79 -6.72
C GLY A 64 -14.25 -0.32 -6.86
N LEU A 65 -12.96 -0.01 -6.70
CA LEU A 65 -12.43 1.34 -6.86
C LEU A 65 -12.57 1.85 -8.29
N PHE A 66 -12.29 1.01 -9.29
CA PHE A 66 -12.39 1.37 -10.71
C PHE A 66 -13.82 1.79 -11.10
N PHE A 67 -14.81 0.99 -10.68
CA PHE A 67 -16.22 1.31 -10.94
C PHE A 67 -16.75 2.45 -10.08
N ALA A 68 -16.27 2.59 -8.85
CA ALA A 68 -16.65 3.67 -7.94
C ALA A 68 -15.92 5.00 -8.24
N ALA A 69 -14.84 4.98 -9.03
CA ALA A 69 -13.99 6.16 -9.31
C ALA A 69 -14.78 7.41 -9.76
N PRO A 70 -15.71 7.34 -10.73
CA PRO A 70 -16.46 8.53 -11.15
C PRO A 70 -17.37 9.07 -10.05
N TRP A 71 -17.95 8.19 -9.23
CA TRP A 71 -18.77 8.59 -8.10
C TRP A 71 -17.94 9.26 -6.99
N ILE A 72 -16.80 8.65 -6.64
CA ILE A 72 -15.88 9.19 -5.62
C ILE A 72 -15.33 10.55 -6.07
N ALA A 73 -14.89 10.67 -7.33
CA ALA A 73 -14.35 11.93 -7.86
C ALA A 73 -15.38 13.08 -7.77
N ARG A 74 -16.64 12.82 -8.12
CA ARG A 74 -17.68 13.85 -8.21
C ARG A 74 -18.29 14.19 -6.86
N TYR A 75 -18.62 13.19 -6.05
CA TYR A 75 -19.41 13.38 -4.81
C TYR A 75 -18.54 13.43 -3.55
N ALA A 76 -17.53 12.59 -3.43
CA ALA A 76 -16.68 12.55 -2.23
C ALA A 76 -15.54 13.59 -2.30
N LEU A 77 -14.80 13.61 -3.40
CA LEU A 77 -13.66 14.52 -3.57
C LEU A 77 -14.08 15.89 -4.14
N ARG A 78 -15.21 15.95 -4.84
CA ARG A 78 -15.65 17.13 -5.61
C ARG A 78 -14.61 17.65 -6.59
N LEU A 79 -13.81 16.74 -7.16
CA LEU A 79 -12.73 16.96 -8.10
C LEU A 79 -12.90 16.03 -9.30
N PRO A 80 -13.69 16.38 -10.30
CA PRO A 80 -13.95 15.52 -11.46
C PRO A 80 -12.66 15.17 -12.24
N GLU A 81 -11.67 16.05 -12.22
CA GLU A 81 -10.35 15.82 -12.85
C GLU A 81 -9.55 14.66 -12.21
N ALA A 82 -9.91 14.24 -10.99
CA ALA A 82 -9.24 13.14 -10.30
C ALA A 82 -9.71 11.74 -10.75
N GLU A 83 -10.74 11.63 -11.61
CA GLU A 83 -11.30 10.35 -12.05
C GLU A 83 -10.24 9.46 -12.74
N GLY A 84 -9.45 10.02 -13.65
CA GLY A 84 -8.37 9.29 -14.32
C GLY A 84 -7.30 8.78 -13.35
N SER A 85 -6.95 9.61 -12.37
CA SER A 85 -5.99 9.26 -11.32
C SER A 85 -6.52 8.15 -10.41
N LEU A 86 -7.81 8.15 -10.07
CA LEU A 86 -8.44 7.07 -9.28
C LEU A 86 -8.50 5.74 -10.04
N ARG A 87 -8.72 5.77 -11.36
CA ARG A 87 -8.66 4.55 -12.18
C ARG A 87 -7.24 3.98 -12.28
N LEU A 88 -6.23 4.86 -12.41
CA LEU A 88 -4.83 4.43 -12.38
C LEU A 88 -4.47 3.81 -11.03
N LEU A 89 -4.98 4.40 -9.95
CA LEU A 89 -4.84 3.91 -8.61
C LEU A 89 -5.41 2.49 -8.42
N ALA A 90 -6.54 2.18 -9.07
CA ALA A 90 -7.10 0.83 -9.04
C ALA A 90 -6.10 -0.21 -9.58
N GLY A 91 -5.27 0.15 -10.56
CA GLY A 91 -4.18 -0.72 -11.05
C GLY A 91 -3.02 -0.84 -10.05
N LEU A 92 -2.74 0.20 -9.27
CA LEU A 92 -1.66 0.21 -8.28
C LEU A 92 -1.97 -0.69 -7.08
N VAL A 93 -3.24 -0.78 -6.65
CA VAL A 93 -3.64 -1.56 -5.46
C VAL A 93 -3.19 -3.02 -5.49
N PRO A 94 -3.43 -3.82 -6.54
CA PRO A 94 -2.99 -5.22 -6.58
C PRO A 94 -1.46 -5.36 -6.52
N VAL A 95 -0.75 -4.50 -7.25
CA VAL A 95 0.71 -4.53 -7.31
C VAL A 95 1.31 -4.21 -5.94
N GLY A 96 0.85 -3.14 -5.29
CA GLY A 96 1.30 -2.77 -3.94
C GLY A 96 0.99 -3.85 -2.90
N CYS A 97 -0.18 -4.48 -2.98
CA CYS A 97 -0.54 -5.57 -2.06
C CYS A 97 0.35 -6.81 -2.24
N VAL A 98 0.72 -7.15 -3.47
CA VAL A 98 1.67 -8.23 -3.77
C VAL A 98 3.05 -7.91 -3.21
N ASN A 99 3.55 -6.67 -3.41
CA ASN A 99 4.83 -6.23 -2.87
C ASN A 99 4.88 -6.37 -1.34
N LEU A 100 3.81 -6.00 -0.63
CA LEU A 100 3.74 -6.11 0.82
C LEU A 100 3.78 -7.57 1.31
N VAL A 101 3.15 -8.51 0.61
CA VAL A 101 3.20 -9.94 0.97
C VAL A 101 4.57 -10.54 0.67
N LEU A 102 5.16 -10.22 -0.49
CA LEU A 102 6.51 -10.67 -0.82
C LEU A 102 7.56 -10.07 0.12
N GLY A 103 7.38 -8.82 0.54
CA GLY A 103 8.18 -8.19 1.59
C GLY A 103 8.08 -8.93 2.91
N GLY A 104 6.87 -9.30 3.34
CA GLY A 104 6.64 -10.12 4.54
C GLY A 104 7.35 -11.48 4.47
N TYR A 105 7.32 -12.14 3.31
CA TYR A 105 8.07 -13.37 3.08
C TYR A 105 9.59 -13.18 3.23
N LEU A 106 10.16 -12.15 2.58
CA LEU A 106 11.60 -11.87 2.67
C LEU A 106 12.04 -11.50 4.08
N THR A 107 11.22 -10.76 4.81
CA THR A 107 11.44 -10.44 6.23
C THR A 107 11.49 -11.72 7.07
N ALA A 108 10.51 -12.59 6.92
CA ALA A 108 10.45 -13.87 7.63
C ALA A 108 11.61 -14.82 7.24
N ALA A 109 12.09 -14.73 6.00
CA ALA A 109 13.25 -15.49 5.52
C ALA A 109 14.62 -14.88 5.95
N GLY A 110 14.64 -13.84 6.78
CA GLY A 110 15.86 -13.18 7.24
C GLY A 110 16.57 -12.34 6.16
N GLN A 111 15.94 -12.09 5.01
CA GLN A 111 16.53 -11.35 3.89
C GLN A 111 16.16 -9.85 3.90
N VAL A 112 16.15 -9.25 5.08
CA VAL A 112 15.73 -7.85 5.29
C VAL A 112 16.54 -6.87 4.47
N LEU A 113 17.88 -7.09 4.35
CA LEU A 113 18.75 -6.20 3.57
C LEU A 113 18.35 -6.14 2.08
N ARG A 114 17.96 -7.29 1.50
CA ARG A 114 17.50 -7.34 0.10
C ARG A 114 16.17 -6.60 -0.07
N LEU A 115 15.25 -6.76 0.88
CA LEU A 115 13.98 -6.05 0.89
C LEU A 115 14.22 -4.54 0.97
N THR A 116 15.02 -4.07 1.93
CA THR A 116 15.33 -2.65 2.10
C THR A 116 16.01 -2.05 0.86
N ALA A 117 16.90 -2.80 0.20
CA ALA A 117 17.51 -2.36 -1.05
C ALA A 117 16.48 -2.18 -2.17
N VAL A 118 15.54 -3.13 -2.32
CA VAL A 118 14.46 -3.02 -3.31
C VAL A 118 13.55 -1.84 -3.01
N ASP A 119 13.14 -1.66 -1.75
CA ASP A 119 12.29 -0.55 -1.32
C ASP A 119 12.97 0.81 -1.57
N ALA A 120 14.27 0.93 -1.28
CA ALA A 120 15.04 2.14 -1.57
C ALA A 120 15.12 2.42 -3.07
N CYS A 121 15.41 1.40 -3.89
CA CYS A 121 15.41 1.53 -5.35
C CYS A 121 14.01 1.89 -5.88
N GLU A 122 12.95 1.28 -5.38
CA GLU A 122 11.57 1.61 -5.74
C GLU A 122 11.27 3.09 -5.49
N ARG A 123 11.64 3.63 -4.32
CA ARG A 123 11.41 5.06 -3.99
C ARG A 123 12.19 6.00 -4.91
N VAL A 124 13.46 5.70 -5.20
CA VAL A 124 14.27 6.49 -6.14
C VAL A 124 13.71 6.43 -7.56
N CYS A 125 13.35 5.24 -8.03
CA CYS A 125 12.71 5.06 -9.34
C CYS A 125 11.37 5.78 -9.43
N CYS A 126 10.53 5.69 -8.38
CA CYS A 126 9.24 6.38 -8.30
C CYS A 126 9.44 7.90 -8.46
N LEU A 127 10.37 8.50 -7.73
CA LEU A 127 10.68 9.93 -7.84
C LEU A 127 11.16 10.29 -9.25
N GLY A 128 12.11 9.54 -9.82
CA GLY A 128 12.62 9.78 -11.16
C GLY A 128 11.55 9.67 -12.24
N LEU A 129 10.74 8.61 -12.20
CA LEU A 129 9.65 8.39 -13.16
C LEU A 129 8.54 9.44 -13.01
N SER A 130 8.18 9.79 -11.77
CA SER A 130 7.18 10.85 -11.52
C SER A 130 7.64 12.20 -12.06
N LEU A 131 8.92 12.57 -11.90
CA LEU A 131 9.47 13.80 -12.46
C LEU A 131 9.53 13.78 -14.00
N LEU A 132 9.86 12.63 -14.60
CA LEU A 132 9.83 12.46 -16.05
C LEU A 132 8.41 12.59 -16.61
N LEU A 133 7.44 11.91 -15.99
CA LEU A 133 6.03 11.98 -16.40
C LEU A 133 5.45 13.37 -16.20
N LEU A 134 5.87 14.09 -15.15
CA LEU A 134 5.40 15.45 -14.88
C LEU A 134 5.82 16.45 -15.97
N ARG A 135 6.95 16.23 -16.63
CA ARG A 135 7.40 17.08 -17.76
C ARG A 135 6.51 16.95 -19.01
N SER A 136 5.88 15.79 -19.19
CA SER A 136 5.00 15.50 -20.33
C SER A 136 3.52 15.51 -19.96
N ALA A 137 3.19 15.70 -18.68
CA ALA A 137 1.81 15.73 -18.21
C ALA A 137 1.13 17.08 -18.58
N PRO A 138 -0.18 17.06 -18.89
CA PRO A 138 -0.94 18.29 -19.10
C PRO A 138 -0.93 19.16 -17.84
N GLU A 139 -0.94 20.48 -18.02
CA GLU A 139 -0.98 21.43 -16.91
C GLU A 139 -2.27 21.26 -16.12
N GLY A 140 -2.15 21.17 -14.79
CA GLY A 140 -3.28 21.05 -13.89
C GLY A 140 -3.12 19.97 -12.81
N LEU A 141 -4.09 19.92 -11.91
CA LEU A 141 -4.09 18.97 -10.78
C LEU A 141 -4.19 17.51 -11.28
N GLY A 142 -5.04 17.26 -12.27
CA GLY A 142 -5.23 15.93 -12.86
C GLY A 142 -3.96 15.38 -13.47
N GLY A 143 -3.22 16.19 -14.24
CA GLY A 143 -1.96 15.81 -14.84
C GLY A 143 -0.87 15.51 -13.80
N ALA A 144 -0.77 16.34 -12.76
CA ALA A 144 0.18 16.12 -11.67
C ALA A 144 -0.13 14.83 -10.90
N CYS A 145 -1.40 14.57 -10.55
CA CYS A 145 -1.80 13.33 -9.89
C CYS A 145 -1.53 12.12 -10.78
N PHE A 146 -1.83 12.21 -12.08
CA PHE A 146 -1.58 11.13 -13.02
C PHE A 146 -0.08 10.82 -13.15
N ALA A 147 0.77 11.83 -13.20
CA ALA A 147 2.23 11.65 -13.26
C ALA A 147 2.79 11.00 -11.99
N LEU A 148 2.33 11.43 -10.81
CA LEU A 148 2.76 10.87 -9.54
C LEU A 148 2.34 9.40 -9.40
N LEU A 149 1.07 9.09 -9.64
CA LEU A 149 0.56 7.73 -9.52
C LEU A 149 1.08 6.81 -10.64
N GLY A 150 1.30 7.35 -11.84
CA GLY A 150 1.91 6.61 -12.95
C GLY A 150 3.36 6.22 -12.66
N GLY A 151 4.13 7.14 -12.09
CA GLY A 151 5.50 6.88 -11.64
C GLY A 151 5.55 5.81 -10.54
N ASP A 152 4.64 5.90 -9.57
CA ASP A 152 4.52 4.92 -8.49
C ASP A 152 4.11 3.53 -9.01
N LEU A 153 3.14 3.46 -9.95
CA LEU A 153 2.73 2.20 -10.57
C LEU A 153 3.89 1.52 -11.31
N LEU A 154 4.64 2.27 -12.13
CA LEU A 154 5.76 1.72 -12.88
C LEU A 154 6.89 1.23 -11.95
N ALA A 155 7.22 2.03 -10.94
CA ALA A 155 8.23 1.67 -9.93
C ALA A 155 7.82 0.42 -9.14
N SER A 156 6.56 0.37 -8.68
CA SER A 156 6.01 -0.77 -7.94
C SER A 156 5.92 -2.04 -8.78
N CYS A 157 5.63 -1.95 -10.07
CA CYS A 157 5.70 -3.10 -10.99
C CYS A 157 7.15 -3.62 -11.11
N GLY A 158 8.13 -2.73 -11.20
CA GLY A 158 9.54 -3.09 -11.19
C GLY A 158 9.97 -3.80 -9.91
N ALA A 159 9.58 -3.24 -8.76
CA ALA A 159 9.82 -3.85 -7.44
C ALA A 159 9.16 -5.22 -7.34
N ALA A 160 7.89 -5.36 -7.77
CA ALA A 160 7.18 -6.64 -7.79
C ALA A 160 7.92 -7.70 -8.60
N ALA A 161 8.47 -7.35 -9.76
CA ALA A 161 9.22 -8.27 -10.60
C ALA A 161 10.51 -8.74 -9.91
N VAL A 162 11.23 -7.84 -9.24
CA VAL A 162 12.46 -8.15 -8.50
C VAL A 162 12.16 -9.02 -7.28
N LEU A 163 11.17 -8.63 -6.47
CA LEU A 163 10.74 -9.37 -5.28
C LEU A 163 10.25 -10.78 -5.64
N TYR A 164 9.48 -10.89 -6.72
CA TYR A 164 9.04 -12.19 -7.24
C TYR A 164 10.20 -13.03 -7.75
N GLY A 165 11.22 -12.41 -8.34
CA GLY A 165 12.46 -13.06 -8.72
C GLY A 165 13.19 -13.68 -7.51
N PHE A 166 13.31 -12.95 -6.40
CA PHE A 166 13.88 -13.47 -5.14
C PHE A 166 13.01 -14.58 -4.53
N TYR A 167 11.70 -14.43 -4.56
CA TYR A 167 10.77 -15.48 -4.14
C TYR A 167 10.98 -16.77 -4.97
N ARG A 168 11.06 -16.66 -6.29
CA ARG A 168 11.34 -17.83 -7.18
C ARG A 168 12.71 -18.45 -6.96
N GLN A 169 13.72 -17.66 -6.61
CA GLN A 169 15.04 -18.20 -6.26
C GLN A 169 14.98 -19.09 -5.02
N GLY A 170 14.15 -18.76 -4.04
CA GLY A 170 13.89 -19.58 -2.87
C GLY A 170 13.32 -20.97 -3.19
N TRP A 171 12.65 -21.14 -4.35
CA TRP A 171 12.14 -22.43 -4.81
C TRP A 171 13.19 -23.33 -5.43
N ARG A 172 14.37 -22.81 -5.77
CA ARG A 172 15.44 -23.61 -6.37
C ARG A 172 16.06 -24.51 -5.31
N GLY A 173 15.78 -25.81 -5.39
CA GLY A 173 16.32 -26.81 -4.47
C GLY A 173 15.35 -27.32 -3.40
N VAL A 174 14.10 -26.83 -3.41
CA VAL A 174 13.05 -27.35 -2.55
C VAL A 174 12.14 -28.24 -3.38
N SER A 175 12.06 -29.52 -3.00
CA SER A 175 11.04 -30.41 -3.56
C SER A 175 9.67 -29.86 -3.21
N PRO A 176 8.70 -29.85 -4.15
CA PRO A 176 7.34 -29.46 -3.83
C PRO A 176 6.75 -30.51 -2.87
N SER A 177 7.02 -30.37 -1.60
CA SER A 177 6.32 -31.07 -0.55
C SER A 177 4.93 -30.51 -0.52
N GLU A 178 3.92 -31.38 -0.45
CA GLU A 178 2.53 -30.97 -0.37
C GLU A 178 2.37 -29.97 0.79
N ALA A 179 1.91 -28.77 0.46
CA ALA A 179 1.63 -27.77 1.48
C ALA A 179 0.70 -28.39 2.54
N PRO A 180 0.93 -28.18 3.85
CA PRO A 180 0.15 -28.82 4.89
C PRO A 180 -1.35 -28.62 4.65
N PRO A 181 -2.17 -29.68 4.71
CA PRO A 181 -3.59 -29.60 4.43
C PRO A 181 -4.26 -28.57 5.36
N GLY A 182 -5.05 -27.65 4.80
CA GLY A 182 -5.78 -26.64 5.57
C GLY A 182 -5.06 -25.29 5.75
N LEU A 183 -3.93 -25.04 5.09
CA LEU A 183 -3.17 -23.79 5.19
C LEU A 183 -4.02 -22.58 4.77
N GLY A 184 -4.80 -22.68 3.70
CA GLY A 184 -5.72 -21.63 3.27
C GLY A 184 -6.83 -21.31 4.30
N ARG A 185 -7.26 -22.31 5.09
CA ARG A 185 -8.19 -22.08 6.22
C ARG A 185 -7.50 -21.34 7.38
N ARG A 186 -6.22 -21.63 7.64
CA ARG A 186 -5.41 -20.93 8.66
C ARG A 186 -5.16 -19.47 8.24
N VAL A 187 -4.81 -19.22 6.98
CA VAL A 187 -4.67 -17.85 6.43
C VAL A 187 -5.95 -17.05 6.66
N ARG A 188 -7.10 -17.58 6.27
CA ARG A 188 -8.38 -16.86 6.44
C ARG A 188 -8.74 -16.64 7.91
N LYS A 189 -8.52 -17.62 8.79
CA LYS A 189 -8.81 -17.47 10.23
C LYS A 189 -7.93 -16.42 10.90
N LEU A 190 -6.68 -16.26 10.48
CA LEU A 190 -5.76 -15.23 10.96
C LEU A 190 -6.05 -13.88 10.32
N ALA A 191 -6.25 -13.84 9.00
CA ALA A 191 -6.44 -12.60 8.26
C ALA A 191 -7.78 -11.92 8.56
N ALA A 192 -8.88 -12.67 8.76
CA ALA A 192 -10.22 -12.11 8.91
C ALA A 192 -10.38 -11.14 10.11
N PRO A 193 -9.98 -11.47 11.36
CA PRO A 193 -10.11 -10.54 12.47
C PRO A 193 -9.18 -9.34 12.33
N LEU A 194 -7.98 -9.54 11.76
CA LEU A 194 -7.03 -8.47 11.50
C LEU A 194 -7.54 -7.53 10.41
N ALA A 195 -8.15 -8.08 9.34
CA ALA A 195 -8.77 -7.32 8.28
C ALA A 195 -9.88 -6.40 8.82
N LEU A 196 -10.75 -6.91 9.69
CA LEU A 196 -11.83 -6.10 10.29
C LEU A 196 -11.27 -4.91 11.08
N SER A 197 -10.22 -5.14 11.89
CA SER A 197 -9.55 -4.09 12.65
C SER A 197 -8.91 -3.04 11.73
N ASP A 198 -8.22 -3.50 10.67
CA ASP A 198 -7.57 -2.62 9.70
C ASP A 198 -8.60 -1.82 8.90
N TYR A 199 -9.71 -2.43 8.50
CA TYR A 199 -10.80 -1.76 7.79
C TYR A 199 -11.45 -0.66 8.62
N LEU A 200 -11.73 -0.96 9.90
CA LEU A 200 -12.30 0.04 10.81
C LEU A 200 -11.34 1.22 11.01
N ARG A 201 -10.07 0.93 11.22
CA ARG A 201 -9.02 1.95 11.37
C ARG A 201 -8.85 2.78 10.09
N ALA A 202 -8.85 2.15 8.92
CA ALA A 202 -8.74 2.84 7.64
C ALA A 202 -9.97 3.69 7.35
N ALA A 203 -11.18 3.19 7.64
CA ALA A 203 -12.42 3.94 7.49
C ALA A 203 -12.42 5.19 8.39
N LEU A 204 -12.03 5.06 9.66
CA LEU A 204 -11.94 6.19 10.59
C LEU A 204 -10.93 7.24 10.10
N ARG A 205 -9.75 6.84 9.64
CA ARG A 205 -8.76 7.77 9.07
C ARG A 205 -9.28 8.49 7.83
N THR A 206 -9.95 7.76 6.94
CA THR A 206 -10.51 8.36 5.72
C THR A 206 -11.62 9.35 6.06
N LEU A 207 -12.49 9.01 7.01
CA LEU A 207 -13.52 9.93 7.51
C LEU A 207 -12.90 11.19 8.12
N GLU A 208 -11.90 11.05 8.97
CA GLU A 208 -11.16 12.16 9.56
C GLU A 208 -10.59 13.10 8.48
N GLN A 209 -9.93 12.53 7.47
CA GLN A 209 -9.34 13.29 6.37
C GLN A 209 -10.36 14.00 5.49
N LEU A 210 -11.56 13.47 5.34
CA LEU A 210 -12.65 14.11 4.62
C LEU A 210 -13.38 15.17 5.45
N LEU A 211 -13.54 14.93 6.76
CA LEU A 211 -14.27 15.83 7.66
C LEU A 211 -13.48 17.12 7.97
N ILE A 212 -12.15 17.07 8.03
CA ILE A 212 -11.32 18.25 8.35
C ILE A 212 -11.52 19.38 7.33
N PRO A 213 -11.35 19.19 6.01
CA PRO A 213 -11.58 20.23 5.02
C PRO A 213 -13.05 20.71 5.01
N TRP A 214 -13.98 19.80 5.25
CA TRP A 214 -15.40 20.13 5.30
C TRP A 214 -15.73 21.03 6.51
N GLY A 215 -15.20 20.71 7.69
CA GLY A 215 -15.37 21.53 8.89
C GLY A 215 -14.76 22.93 8.76
N LEU A 216 -13.57 23.03 8.14
CA LEU A 216 -12.92 24.31 7.84
C LEU A 216 -13.75 25.16 6.85
N ALA A 217 -14.38 24.53 5.87
CA ALA A 217 -15.24 25.22 4.92
C ALA A 217 -16.51 25.74 5.59
N GLN A 218 -17.09 25.01 6.55
CA GLN A 218 -18.23 25.47 7.34
C GLN A 218 -17.90 26.64 8.28
N ALA A 219 -16.67 26.71 8.76
CA ALA A 219 -16.20 27.82 9.60
C ALA A 219 -15.95 29.13 8.83
N GLY A 220 -16.36 29.20 7.55
CA GLY A 220 -16.27 30.41 6.72
C GLY A 220 -15.04 30.49 5.82
N ALA A 221 -14.20 29.48 5.79
CA ALA A 221 -13.10 29.41 4.82
C ALA A 221 -13.63 28.99 3.44
N SER A 222 -13.13 29.61 2.36
CA SER A 222 -13.42 29.08 1.02
C SER A 222 -12.87 27.66 0.89
N GLN A 223 -13.54 26.79 0.14
CA GLN A 223 -13.14 25.39 -0.04
C GLN A 223 -11.69 25.26 -0.51
N GLN A 224 -11.23 26.19 -1.37
CA GLN A 224 -9.83 26.22 -1.82
C GLN A 224 -8.86 26.53 -0.69
N ARG A 225 -9.19 27.48 0.20
CA ARG A 225 -8.36 27.81 1.38
C ARG A 225 -8.34 26.67 2.39
N ALA A 226 -9.48 26.04 2.66
CA ALA A 226 -9.59 24.89 3.54
C ALA A 226 -8.73 23.72 3.05
N MET A 227 -8.79 23.40 1.75
CA MET A 227 -7.96 22.37 1.16
C MET A 227 -6.46 22.73 1.12
N ALA A 228 -6.13 24.01 0.88
CA ALA A 228 -4.73 24.45 0.91
C ALA A 228 -4.15 24.34 2.33
N ALA A 229 -4.88 24.80 3.35
CA ALA A 229 -4.47 24.69 4.74
C ALA A 229 -4.29 23.23 5.18
N TYR A 230 -5.26 22.37 4.85
CA TYR A 230 -5.17 20.93 5.12
C TYR A 230 -3.94 20.30 4.45
N GLY A 231 -3.72 20.57 3.15
CA GLY A 231 -2.57 20.05 2.41
C GLY A 231 -1.22 20.55 2.94
N THR A 232 -1.16 21.79 3.43
CA THR A 232 0.06 22.33 4.05
C THR A 232 0.35 21.63 5.38
N VAL A 233 -0.65 21.48 6.24
CA VAL A 233 -0.49 20.84 7.54
C VAL A 233 -0.12 19.37 7.38
N THR A 234 -0.89 18.61 6.59
CA THR A 234 -0.68 17.15 6.44
C THR A 234 0.50 16.80 5.54
N GLY A 235 0.77 17.61 4.50
CA GLY A 235 1.81 17.32 3.52
C GLY A 235 3.18 17.94 3.84
N MET A 236 3.23 18.98 4.67
CA MET A 236 4.49 19.65 5.02
C MET A 236 4.79 19.65 6.50
N VAL A 237 3.83 20.08 7.34
CA VAL A 237 4.07 20.26 8.79
C VAL A 237 4.19 18.92 9.50
N PHE A 238 3.24 18.00 9.28
CA PHE A 238 3.28 16.69 9.94
C PHE A 238 4.53 15.85 9.63
N PRO A 239 5.00 15.71 8.37
CA PRO A 239 6.23 14.98 8.09
C PRO A 239 7.44 15.52 8.84
N VAL A 240 7.57 16.85 8.94
CA VAL A 240 8.67 17.49 9.68
C VAL A 240 8.56 17.23 11.18
N LEU A 241 7.36 17.38 11.76
CA LEU A 241 7.11 17.10 13.18
C LEU A 241 7.30 15.63 13.55
N MET A 242 6.99 14.70 12.62
CA MET A 242 7.13 13.27 12.86
C MET A 242 8.54 12.73 12.57
N LEU A 243 9.43 13.55 12.02
CA LEU A 243 10.81 13.14 11.71
C LEU A 243 11.57 12.61 12.94
N PRO A 244 11.53 13.27 14.13
CA PRO A 244 12.16 12.72 15.34
C PRO A 244 11.53 11.39 15.78
N ALA A 245 10.20 11.26 15.64
CA ALA A 245 9.50 10.01 15.95
C ALA A 245 9.91 8.87 15.02
N ALA A 246 10.15 9.15 13.74
CA ALA A 246 10.63 8.16 12.78
C ALA A 246 11.98 7.55 13.18
N PHE A 247 12.91 8.37 13.71
CA PHE A 247 14.17 7.88 14.27
C PHE A 247 13.95 6.98 15.49
N LEU A 248 13.04 7.35 16.38
CA LEU A 248 12.70 6.53 17.55
C LEU A 248 12.09 5.19 17.15
N TYR A 249 11.18 5.17 16.17
CA TYR A 249 10.61 3.92 15.64
C TYR A 249 11.66 3.02 15.00
N ALA A 250 12.59 3.59 14.22
CA ALA A 250 13.68 2.81 13.63
C ALA A 250 14.61 2.21 14.70
N LEU A 251 14.84 2.92 15.82
CA LEU A 251 15.61 2.40 16.96
C LEU A 251 14.86 1.31 17.72
N ILE A 252 13.55 1.42 17.86
CA ILE A 252 12.72 0.39 18.52
C ILE A 252 12.81 -0.92 17.74
N ASP A 253 12.70 -0.88 16.43
CA ASP A 253 12.80 -2.07 15.57
C ASP A 253 14.20 -2.75 15.64
N LEU A 254 15.24 -1.98 15.99
CA LEU A 254 16.60 -2.49 16.22
C LEU A 254 16.81 -3.02 17.63
N LEU A 255 16.06 -2.52 18.62
CA LEU A 255 16.24 -2.83 20.05
C LEU A 255 15.34 -3.98 20.53
N ILE A 256 14.30 -4.34 19.78
CA ILE A 256 13.50 -5.53 20.09
C ILE A 256 14.28 -6.75 19.58
N PRO A 257 15.02 -7.47 20.43
CA PRO A 257 15.61 -8.73 20.02
C PRO A 257 14.50 -9.72 19.76
N GLU A 258 14.59 -10.42 18.63
CA GLU A 258 13.73 -11.53 18.27
C GLU A 258 13.76 -12.64 19.32
#